data_2cbc88c261e13f6eddfba5c949f00007
#
_entry.id   2cbc88c261e13f6eddfba5c949f00007
#
_cell.length_a   1.000
_cell.length_b   1.000
_cell.length_c   1.000
_cell.angle_alpha   90.00
_cell.angle_beta   90.00
_cell.angle_gamma   90.00
#
_symmetry.space_group_name_H-M   'P 1'
#
loop_
_entity.id
_entity.type
_entity.pdbx_description
1 polymer ?
#
loop_
_entity_poly.entity_id
_entity_poly.type
_entity_poly.pdbx_seq_one_letter_code
_entity_poly.pdbx_strand_id
1 'polypeptide(L)'
;MIDFTFRGEEYHLYFNGSALFNAYAKFGADKNILDMIEPMNKAGFEATVWLLCELATQGELYRRYLGYTPRPRLDYAKTLVQIQPKELPEIKAAVIAALNEGFAREADEGYDPWLAELESQKKNKTSPRRSISGCLHRAWDCLSGRA
;
A
#
# COMPACT_ATOMS: atom_id res chain seq x y z
N MET A 1 -2.27 -0.14 11.92
CA MET A 1 -3.54 0.45 12.41
C MET A 1 -3.22 1.74 13.16
N ILE A 2 -3.90 2.82 12.84
CA ILE A 2 -3.64 4.16 13.38
C ILE A 2 -4.65 4.47 14.48
N ASP A 3 -4.16 4.89 15.63
CA ASP A 3 -5.01 5.31 16.73
C ASP A 3 -5.42 6.77 16.55
N PHE A 4 -6.69 7.04 16.72
CA PHE A 4 -7.27 8.36 16.54
C PHE A 4 -8.30 8.67 17.63
N THR A 5 -8.15 9.79 18.28
CA THR A 5 -9.10 10.24 19.33
C THR A 5 -10.00 11.33 18.75
N PHE A 6 -11.30 11.11 18.86
CA PHE A 6 -12.32 12.06 18.44
C PHE A 6 -13.40 12.21 19.52
N ARG A 7 -13.62 13.45 19.96
CA ARG A 7 -14.60 13.77 20.99
C ARG A 7 -14.46 12.96 22.28
N GLY A 8 -13.22 12.69 22.69
CA GLY A 8 -12.93 11.92 23.92
C GLY A 8 -13.02 10.40 23.75
N GLU A 9 -13.43 9.92 22.60
CA GLU A 9 -13.47 8.49 22.25
C GLU A 9 -12.29 8.10 21.39
N GLU A 10 -11.74 6.93 21.69
CA GLU A 10 -10.60 6.38 20.93
C GLU A 10 -11.11 5.45 19.82
N TYR A 11 -10.65 5.70 18.60
CA TYR A 11 -10.93 4.91 17.41
C TYR A 11 -9.64 4.36 16.82
N HIS A 12 -9.75 3.24 16.15
CA HIS A 12 -8.65 2.62 15.43
C HIS A 12 -8.96 2.66 13.94
N LEU A 13 -8.15 3.36 13.18
CA LEU A 13 -8.29 3.47 11.73
C LEU A 13 -7.53 2.32 11.07
N TYR A 14 -8.25 1.49 10.33
CA TYR A 14 -7.70 0.32 9.67
C TYR A 14 -8.11 0.29 8.20
N PHE A 15 -7.12 0.35 7.32
CA PHE A 15 -7.33 0.26 5.89
C PHE A 15 -7.04 -1.16 5.41
N ASN A 16 -8.11 -1.90 5.14
CA ASN A 16 -8.08 -3.27 4.65
C ASN A 16 -8.71 -3.38 3.25
N GLY A 17 -8.77 -4.58 2.69
CA GLY A 17 -9.38 -4.83 1.40
C GLY A 17 -10.85 -4.41 1.33
N SER A 18 -11.62 -4.60 2.40
CA SER A 18 -13.03 -4.16 2.47
C SER A 18 -13.15 -2.64 2.38
N ALA A 19 -12.31 -1.90 3.09
CA ALA A 19 -12.27 -0.44 3.01
C ALA A 19 -11.91 0.04 1.60
N LEU A 20 -10.94 -0.59 0.95
CA LEU A 20 -10.54 -0.27 -0.41
C LEU A 20 -11.70 -0.43 -1.40
N PHE A 21 -12.37 -1.58 -1.39
CA PHE A 21 -13.48 -1.83 -2.31
C PHE A 21 -14.72 -1.00 -2.00
N ASN A 22 -14.99 -0.72 -0.73
CA ASN A 22 -16.04 0.22 -0.34
C ASN A 22 -15.74 1.64 -0.83
N ALA A 23 -14.49 2.07 -0.77
CA ALA A 23 -14.07 3.35 -1.34
C ALA A 23 -14.23 3.39 -2.86
N TYR A 24 -13.89 2.33 -3.56
CA TYR A 24 -14.11 2.21 -5.01
C TYR A 24 -15.59 2.23 -5.36
N ALA A 25 -16.45 1.59 -4.58
CA ALA A 25 -17.89 1.64 -4.76
C ALA A 25 -18.46 3.05 -4.53
N LYS A 26 -17.88 3.81 -3.59
CA LYS A 26 -18.30 5.17 -3.25
C LYS A 26 -17.82 6.21 -4.25
N PHE A 27 -16.55 6.15 -4.67
CA PHE A 27 -15.87 7.19 -5.46
C PHE A 27 -15.65 6.81 -6.92
N GLY A 28 -15.66 5.53 -7.25
CA GLY A 28 -15.27 4.98 -8.53
C GLY A 28 -13.91 4.27 -8.48
N ALA A 29 -13.82 3.12 -9.15
CA ALA A 29 -12.60 2.30 -9.18
C ALA A 29 -11.44 2.90 -10.00
N ASP A 30 -11.75 3.88 -10.85
CA ASP A 30 -10.82 4.62 -11.69
C ASP A 30 -10.18 5.82 -10.99
N LYS A 31 -10.62 6.16 -9.77
CA LYS A 31 -10.16 7.32 -9.02
C LYS A 31 -9.18 6.94 -7.90
N ASN A 32 -8.15 7.76 -7.76
CA ASN A 32 -7.24 7.65 -6.61
C ASN A 32 -7.92 8.23 -5.36
N ILE A 33 -7.96 7.43 -4.30
CA ILE A 33 -8.60 7.82 -3.03
C ILE A 33 -7.94 9.08 -2.44
N LEU A 34 -6.61 9.21 -2.53
CA LEU A 34 -5.90 10.39 -2.03
C LEU A 34 -6.32 11.67 -2.75
N ASP A 35 -6.55 11.60 -4.06
CA ASP A 35 -7.01 12.74 -4.86
C ASP A 35 -8.44 13.17 -4.49
N MET A 36 -9.24 12.28 -3.94
CA MET A 36 -10.61 12.59 -3.50
C MET A 36 -10.66 13.40 -2.20
N ILE A 37 -9.66 13.26 -1.35
CA ILE A 37 -9.59 13.95 -0.05
C ILE A 37 -8.71 15.22 -0.08
N GLU A 38 -7.91 15.40 -1.12
CA GLU A 38 -7.01 16.55 -1.25
C GLU A 38 -7.74 17.88 -1.39
N PRO A 39 -8.81 18.03 -2.20
CA PRO A 39 -9.46 19.30 -2.42
C PRO A 39 -10.06 19.89 -1.15
N MET A 40 -9.80 21.21 -0.92
CA MET A 40 -10.40 21.98 0.18
C MET A 40 -11.76 22.56 -0.26
N ASN A 41 -12.69 21.67 -0.57
CA ASN A 41 -14.06 22.00 -0.94
C ASN A 41 -15.05 21.04 -0.25
N LYS A 42 -16.35 21.24 -0.48
CA LYS A 42 -17.39 20.39 0.13
C LYS A 42 -17.21 18.92 -0.22
N ALA A 43 -16.89 18.61 -1.46
CA ALA A 43 -16.69 17.24 -1.91
C ALA A 43 -15.47 16.59 -1.22
N GLY A 44 -14.35 17.29 -1.10
CA GLY A 44 -13.17 16.82 -0.38
C GLY A 44 -13.41 16.64 1.11
N PHE A 45 -14.17 17.53 1.72
CA PHE A 45 -14.60 17.42 3.12
C PHE A 45 -15.47 16.18 3.35
N GLU A 46 -16.50 16.00 2.55
CA GLU A 46 -17.39 14.85 2.66
C GLU A 46 -16.64 13.53 2.42
N ALA A 47 -15.74 13.50 1.45
CA ALA A 47 -14.89 12.34 1.18
C ALA A 47 -13.98 12.01 2.37
N THR A 48 -13.37 13.01 2.98
CA THR A 48 -12.50 12.84 4.15
C THR A 48 -13.27 12.26 5.35
N VAL A 49 -14.45 12.80 5.62
CA VAL A 49 -15.30 12.33 6.71
C VAL A 49 -15.83 10.92 6.46
N TRP A 50 -16.21 10.63 5.23
CA TRP A 50 -16.65 9.29 4.86
C TRP A 50 -15.54 8.26 5.05
N LEU A 51 -14.31 8.58 4.59
CA LEU A 51 -13.16 7.71 4.79
C LEU A 51 -12.82 7.53 6.26
N LEU A 52 -12.85 8.59 7.04
CA LEU A 52 -12.65 8.48 8.50
C LEU A 52 -13.62 7.48 9.12
N CYS A 53 -14.91 7.59 8.81
CA CYS A 53 -15.94 6.69 9.33
C CYS A 53 -15.75 5.26 8.83
N GLU A 54 -15.39 5.07 7.56
CA GLU A 54 -15.14 3.76 6.99
C GLU A 54 -13.92 3.08 7.63
N LEU A 55 -12.80 3.79 7.75
CA LEU A 55 -11.60 3.26 8.38
C LEU A 55 -11.80 2.93 9.85
N ALA A 56 -12.54 3.77 10.58
CA ALA A 56 -12.90 3.52 11.97
C ALA A 56 -13.83 2.30 12.10
N THR A 57 -14.76 2.13 11.18
CA THR A 57 -15.63 0.95 11.12
C THR A 57 -14.84 -0.33 10.88
N GLN A 58 -13.90 -0.32 9.96
CA GLN A 58 -13.05 -1.48 9.69
C GLN A 58 -12.12 -1.78 10.87
N GLY A 59 -11.61 -0.77 11.53
CA GLY A 59 -10.81 -0.92 12.76
C GLY A 59 -11.61 -1.57 13.89
N GLU A 60 -12.87 -1.16 14.06
CA GLU A 60 -13.76 -1.76 15.06
C GLU A 60 -14.13 -3.21 14.71
N LEU A 61 -14.41 -3.51 13.45
CA LEU A 61 -14.66 -4.88 12.99
C LEU A 61 -13.45 -5.78 13.22
N TYR A 62 -12.25 -5.28 12.97
CA TYR A 62 -11.02 -6.01 13.22
C TYR A 62 -10.80 -6.26 14.72
N ARG A 63 -11.07 -5.28 15.57
CA ARG A 63 -11.03 -5.47 17.03
C ARG A 63 -12.00 -6.56 17.50
N ARG A 64 -13.22 -6.58 16.97
CA ARG A 64 -14.21 -7.64 17.27
C ARG A 64 -13.73 -9.01 16.81
N TYR A 65 -13.11 -9.06 15.65
CA TYR A 65 -12.49 -10.28 15.13
C TYR A 65 -11.41 -10.82 16.08
N LEU A 66 -10.62 -9.92 16.70
CA LEU A 66 -9.62 -10.29 17.70
C LEU A 66 -10.20 -10.63 19.09
N GLY A 67 -11.50 -10.52 19.30
CA GLY A 67 -12.19 -10.87 20.53
C GLY A 67 -12.36 -9.72 21.54
N TYR A 68 -12.07 -8.48 21.16
CA TYR A 68 -12.31 -7.33 22.02
C TYR A 68 -13.80 -6.98 22.12
N THR A 69 -14.18 -6.38 23.24
CA THR A 69 -15.55 -5.92 23.48
C THR A 69 -15.98 -4.90 22.41
N PRO A 70 -17.18 -5.07 21.81
CA PRO A 70 -17.71 -4.13 20.84
C PRO A 70 -17.80 -2.70 21.38
N ARG A 71 -17.42 -1.72 20.56
CA ARG A 71 -17.56 -0.28 20.82
C ARG A 71 -18.47 0.36 19.78
N PRO A 72 -19.07 1.53 20.07
CA PRO A 72 -19.84 2.28 19.09
C PRO A 72 -19.01 2.65 17.88
N ARG A 73 -19.62 2.64 16.70
CA ARG A 73 -19.02 3.09 15.46
C ARG A 73 -19.25 4.58 15.25
N LEU A 74 -18.39 5.23 14.48
CA LEU A 74 -18.63 6.58 14.00
C LEU A 74 -19.81 6.60 13.02
N ASP A 75 -20.76 7.48 13.27
CA ASP A 75 -21.88 7.73 12.37
C ASP A 75 -21.50 8.89 11.43
N TYR A 76 -21.54 8.66 10.12
CA TYR A 76 -21.19 9.64 9.11
C TYR A 76 -22.00 10.95 9.24
N ALA A 77 -23.32 10.86 9.37
CA ALA A 77 -24.18 12.04 9.43
C ALA A 77 -23.90 12.87 10.69
N LYS A 78 -23.70 12.23 11.84
CA LYS A 78 -23.35 12.91 13.09
C LYS A 78 -21.94 13.51 13.02
N THR A 79 -20.99 12.79 12.48
CA THR A 79 -19.61 13.24 12.37
C THR A 79 -19.47 14.45 11.46
N LEU A 80 -20.21 14.50 10.35
CA LEU A 80 -20.26 15.68 9.47
C LEU A 80 -20.64 16.96 10.19
N VAL A 81 -21.61 16.88 11.12
CA VAL A 81 -22.09 18.04 11.88
C VAL A 81 -21.12 18.43 13.00
N GLN A 82 -20.44 17.47 13.58
CA GLN A 82 -19.57 17.68 14.75
C GLN A 82 -18.20 18.26 14.41
N ILE A 83 -17.66 18.02 13.21
CA ILE A 83 -16.32 18.43 12.83
C ILE A 83 -16.24 19.94 12.66
N GLN A 84 -15.29 20.56 13.35
CA GLN A 84 -14.96 21.97 13.21
C GLN A 84 -13.80 22.15 12.20
N PRO A 85 -13.73 23.29 11.50
CA PRO A 85 -12.66 23.55 10.51
C PRO A 85 -11.24 23.39 11.06
N LYS A 86 -11.02 23.72 12.33
CA LYS A 86 -9.72 23.58 13.00
C LYS A 86 -9.26 22.14 13.18
N GLU A 87 -10.19 21.18 13.16
CA GLU A 87 -9.92 19.74 13.33
C GLU A 87 -9.60 19.03 12.01
N LEU A 88 -9.95 19.65 10.89
CA LEU A 88 -9.78 19.08 9.54
C LEU A 88 -8.33 18.68 9.21
N PRO A 89 -7.31 19.49 9.49
CA PRO A 89 -5.92 19.07 9.20
C PRO A 89 -5.50 17.82 9.95
N GLU A 90 -5.90 17.68 11.19
CA GLU A 90 -5.60 16.50 12.01
C GLU A 90 -6.32 15.25 11.50
N ILE A 91 -7.59 15.39 11.16
CA ILE A 91 -8.41 14.32 10.59
C ILE A 91 -7.83 13.86 9.24
N LYS A 92 -7.49 14.79 8.36
CA LYS A 92 -6.85 14.47 7.08
C LYS A 92 -5.52 13.73 7.28
N ALA A 93 -4.69 14.21 8.19
CA ALA A 93 -3.42 13.58 8.49
C ALA A 93 -3.60 12.13 8.99
N ALA A 94 -4.56 11.89 9.87
CA ALA A 94 -4.87 10.55 10.37
C ALA A 94 -5.38 9.62 9.26
N VAL A 95 -6.27 10.09 8.41
CA VAL A 95 -6.79 9.33 7.27
C VAL A 95 -5.67 9.00 6.27
N ILE A 96 -4.85 9.97 5.92
CA ILE A 96 -3.71 9.76 5.01
C ILE A 96 -2.71 8.76 5.61
N ALA A 97 -2.40 8.87 6.90
CA ALA A 97 -1.52 7.94 7.58
C ALA A 97 -2.06 6.50 7.53
N ALA A 98 -3.36 6.31 7.77
CA ALA A 98 -4.01 5.00 7.71
C ALA A 98 -4.02 4.42 6.28
N LEU A 99 -4.26 5.24 5.27
CA LEU A 99 -4.19 4.84 3.86
C LEU A 99 -2.76 4.43 3.47
N ASN A 100 -1.78 5.23 3.85
CA ASN A 100 -0.37 4.92 3.56
C ASN A 100 0.08 3.64 4.24
N GLU A 101 -0.31 3.41 5.49
CA GLU A 101 -0.02 2.15 6.20
C GLU A 101 -0.64 0.95 5.49
N GLY A 102 -1.88 1.07 5.04
CA GLY A 102 -2.58 -0.01 4.33
C GLY A 102 -2.03 -0.31 2.95
N PHE A 103 -1.48 0.69 2.25
CA PHE A 103 -0.80 0.52 0.96
C PHE A 103 0.69 0.18 1.12
N ALA A 104 1.28 0.43 2.29
CA ALA A 104 2.65 0.07 2.54
C ALA A 104 2.79 -1.45 2.40
N ARG A 105 3.49 -1.88 1.38
CA ARG A 105 4.04 -3.22 1.38
C ARG A 105 5.13 -3.19 2.43
N GLU A 106 4.98 -3.98 3.46
CA GLU A 106 6.16 -4.38 4.21
C GLU A 106 7.10 -4.95 3.16
N ALA A 107 8.15 -4.21 2.86
CA ALA A 107 9.31 -4.78 2.23
C ALA A 107 9.83 -5.74 3.29
N ASP A 108 9.25 -6.93 3.30
CA ASP A 108 9.84 -8.05 3.98
C ASP A 108 11.23 -8.13 3.35
N GLU A 109 12.27 -7.77 4.10
CA GLU A 109 13.66 -8.10 3.74
C GLU A 109 13.81 -9.63 3.70
N GLY A 110 12.69 -10.34 3.78
CA GLY A 110 12.55 -11.76 3.57
C GLY A 110 12.93 -12.12 2.15
N TYR A 111 13.83 -13.06 2.06
CA TYR A 111 14.21 -13.81 0.88
C TYR A 111 12.98 -14.08 -0.01
N ASP A 112 12.86 -13.35 -1.11
CA ASP A 112 11.91 -13.67 -2.17
C ASP A 112 12.55 -14.70 -3.10
N PRO A 113 12.09 -15.96 -3.08
CA PRO A 113 12.65 -17.04 -3.89
C PRO A 113 12.64 -16.71 -5.40
N TRP A 114 11.62 -15.98 -5.86
CA TRP A 114 11.46 -15.59 -7.26
C TRP A 114 12.46 -14.54 -7.70
N LEU A 115 12.72 -13.53 -6.86
CA LEU A 115 13.73 -12.51 -7.11
C LEU A 115 15.13 -13.12 -7.09
N ALA A 116 15.42 -13.99 -6.14
CA ALA A 116 16.70 -14.69 -6.05
C ALA A 116 16.95 -15.57 -7.28
N GLU A 117 15.92 -16.26 -7.78
CA GLU A 117 16.02 -17.08 -8.98
C GLU A 117 16.21 -16.23 -10.24
N LEU A 118 15.51 -15.11 -10.37
CA LEU A 118 15.69 -14.18 -11.48
C LEU A 118 17.09 -13.55 -11.49
N GLU A 119 17.64 -13.22 -10.34
CA GLU A 119 19.00 -12.70 -10.22
C GLU A 119 20.04 -13.76 -10.56
N SER A 120 19.84 -15.01 -10.16
CA SER A 120 20.74 -16.11 -10.50
C SER A 120 20.74 -16.38 -12.01
N GLN A 121 19.58 -16.29 -12.67
CA GLN A 121 19.46 -16.44 -14.12
C GLN A 121 20.14 -15.28 -14.88
N LYS A 122 20.06 -14.07 -14.35
CA LYS A 122 20.78 -12.91 -14.92
C LYS A 122 22.29 -13.08 -14.81
N LYS A 123 22.79 -13.53 -13.67
CA LYS A 123 24.23 -13.79 -13.48
C LYS A 123 24.75 -14.88 -14.40
N ASN A 124 23.97 -15.91 -14.65
CA ASN A 124 24.34 -16.98 -15.57
C ASN A 124 24.34 -16.55 -17.05
N LYS A 125 23.52 -15.54 -17.40
CA LYS A 125 23.51 -14.97 -18.76
C LYS A 125 24.63 -13.97 -19.01
N THR A 126 25.15 -13.35 -17.96
CA THR A 126 26.26 -12.38 -18.03
C THR A 126 27.65 -13.01 -17.75
N SER A 127 27.71 -14.29 -17.46
CA SER A 127 28.93 -15.04 -17.48
C SER A 127 29.54 -14.87 -18.90
N PRO A 128 30.73 -14.30 -19.03
CA PRO A 128 31.32 -14.10 -20.34
C PRO A 128 31.39 -15.46 -21.02
N ARG A 129 30.71 -15.61 -22.13
CA ARG A 129 31.02 -16.67 -23.06
C ARG A 129 32.51 -16.54 -23.26
N ARG A 130 33.31 -17.37 -22.62
CA ARG A 130 34.69 -17.55 -22.99
C ARG A 130 34.65 -17.75 -24.50
N SER A 131 35.15 -16.78 -25.20
CA SER A 131 34.96 -16.70 -26.62
C SER A 131 35.45 -17.99 -27.23
N ILE A 132 34.57 -18.63 -27.97
CA ILE A 132 34.90 -19.77 -28.84
C ILE A 132 36.05 -19.39 -29.81
N SER A 133 36.27 -18.10 -29.99
CA SER A 133 37.43 -17.56 -30.75
C SER A 133 38.79 -18.06 -30.27
N GLY A 134 38.98 -18.30 -28.96
CA GLY A 134 40.24 -18.89 -28.48
C GLY A 134 40.44 -20.35 -28.89
N CYS A 135 39.36 -21.13 -28.98
CA CYS A 135 39.42 -22.51 -29.46
C CYS A 135 39.56 -22.58 -30.98
N LEU A 136 38.93 -21.64 -31.72
CA LEU A 136 39.07 -21.59 -33.19
C LEU A 136 40.47 -21.17 -33.61
N HIS A 137 41.15 -20.29 -32.88
CA HIS A 137 42.51 -19.88 -33.17
C HIS A 137 43.51 -21.01 -32.98
N ARG A 138 43.36 -21.83 -31.92
CA ARG A 138 44.18 -23.02 -31.71
C ARG A 138 43.94 -24.12 -32.74
N ALA A 139 42.67 -24.28 -33.17
CA ALA A 139 42.34 -25.24 -34.22
C ALA A 139 42.91 -24.84 -35.56
N TRP A 140 43.01 -23.54 -35.85
CA TRP A 140 43.66 -23.04 -37.07
C TRP A 140 45.15 -23.23 -37.06
N ASP A 141 45.81 -22.99 -35.96
CA ASP A 141 47.24 -23.22 -35.81
C ASP A 141 47.60 -24.70 -35.92
N CYS A 142 46.72 -25.60 -35.48
CA CYS A 142 46.86 -27.04 -35.68
C CYS A 142 46.60 -27.51 -37.11
N LEU A 143 45.65 -26.85 -37.83
CA LEU A 143 45.26 -27.21 -39.19
C LEU A 143 46.20 -26.59 -40.26
N SER A 144 46.89 -25.51 -39.95
CA SER A 144 47.86 -24.89 -40.85
C SER A 144 49.16 -25.67 -40.93
N GLY A 145 49.34 -26.80 -40.20
CA GLY A 145 50.23 -27.92 -40.44
C GLY A 145 51.67 -27.58 -40.83
N ARG A 146 52.20 -26.48 -40.32
CA ARG A 146 53.58 -26.14 -40.57
C ARG A 146 54.38 -26.39 -39.32
N ALA A 147 54.98 -27.49 -39.43
CA ALA A 147 56.17 -27.69 -38.65
C ALA A 147 57.19 -26.59 -38.97
#